data_1229209899f932dddc30bc37131f15f1
#
_entry.id   1229209899f932dddc30bc37131f15f1
#
_cell.length_a   1.000
_cell.length_b   1.000
_cell.length_c   1.000
_cell.angle_alpha   90.00
_cell.angle_beta   90.00
_cell.angle_gamma   90.00
#
_symmetry.space_group_name_H-M   'P 1'
#
loop_
_entity.id
_entity.type
_entity.pdbx_description
1 polymer ?
#
loop_
_entity_poly.entity_id
_entity_poly.type
_entity_poly.pdbx_seq_one_letter_code
_entity_poly.pdbx_strand_id
1 'polypeptide(L)'
;MSKEKFSIKNIPGWAVMLAIFGVLYLTGLHTEAIAQVQRILLASGIKKADVSSIDEVATTTETTTFATAGTPMAGAGFKMVNLDGKTVSFESLKGKVVFLNIWATWCPPCIAEMPNIHSLYKKMDPNKIAFVMLSVDEAGMAKVKKFIDKKGYSFPVYLPASPFPQEFYSTAIPTTFIISTEGKIVAKQEGMAEYDTKEVRAFLEGLTK
;
A
#
# COMPACT_ATOMS: atom_id res chain seq x y z
N MET A 1 -35.33 39.04 31.09
CA MET A 1 -34.64 37.93 30.38
C MET A 1 -33.15 38.17 30.52
N SER A 2 -32.51 37.47 31.48
CA SER A 2 -31.08 37.60 31.77
C SER A 2 -30.32 36.77 30.74
N LYS A 3 -29.43 37.44 29.99
CA LYS A 3 -28.49 36.78 29.08
C LYS A 3 -27.35 36.20 29.94
N GLU A 4 -27.41 34.92 30.23
CA GLU A 4 -26.25 34.21 30.81
C GLU A 4 -25.08 34.30 29.81
N LYS A 5 -24.02 35.01 30.22
CA LYS A 5 -22.76 35.03 29.48
C LYS A 5 -22.07 33.70 29.69
N PHE A 6 -22.07 32.86 28.63
CA PHE A 6 -21.30 31.61 28.61
C PHE A 6 -19.82 31.94 28.80
N SER A 7 -19.29 31.63 29.99
CA SER A 7 -17.88 31.87 30.33
C SER A 7 -17.04 30.66 29.96
N ILE A 8 -16.16 30.84 28.98
CA ILE A 8 -15.20 29.81 28.52
C ILE A 8 -14.26 29.33 29.66
N LYS A 9 -14.13 30.11 30.75
CA LYS A 9 -13.24 29.79 31.89
C LYS A 9 -13.70 28.60 32.74
N ASN A 10 -14.93 28.09 32.58
CA ASN A 10 -15.48 27.01 33.39
C ASN A 10 -15.63 25.69 32.63
N ILE A 11 -15.02 25.56 31.43
CA ILE A 11 -15.08 24.29 30.67
C ILE A 11 -14.04 23.34 31.28
N PRO A 12 -14.48 22.18 31.84
CA PRO A 12 -13.53 21.20 32.39
C PRO A 12 -12.67 20.64 31.26
N GLY A 13 -11.36 20.44 31.53
CA GLY A 13 -10.38 20.02 30.51
C GLY A 13 -10.77 18.77 29.73
N TRP A 14 -11.51 17.84 30.36
CA TRP A 14 -12.01 16.64 29.67
C TRP A 14 -13.03 16.97 28.56
N ALA A 15 -13.87 18.03 28.74
CA ALA A 15 -14.85 18.44 27.73
C ALA A 15 -14.16 19.06 26.51
N VAL A 16 -13.05 19.79 26.70
CA VAL A 16 -12.21 20.32 25.63
C VAL A 16 -11.56 19.16 24.85
N MET A 17 -11.04 18.16 25.57
CA MET A 17 -10.47 16.96 24.95
C MET A 17 -11.50 16.19 24.11
N LEU A 18 -12.72 16.01 24.61
CA LEU A 18 -13.81 15.35 23.85
C LEU A 18 -14.22 16.16 22.61
N ALA A 19 -14.28 17.49 22.71
CA ALA A 19 -14.57 18.36 21.57
C ALA A 19 -13.48 18.25 20.48
N ILE A 20 -12.20 18.29 20.86
CA ILE A 20 -11.06 18.10 19.94
C ILE A 20 -11.13 16.73 19.29
N PHE A 21 -11.37 15.68 20.07
CA PHE A 21 -11.48 14.32 19.56
C PHE A 21 -12.67 14.15 18.59
N GLY A 22 -13.81 14.76 18.94
CA GLY A 22 -15.00 14.78 18.07
C GLY A 22 -14.74 15.49 16.75
N VAL A 23 -14.07 16.64 16.76
CA VAL A 23 -13.70 17.37 15.53
C VAL A 23 -12.72 16.57 14.69
N LEU A 24 -11.68 15.99 15.29
CA LEU A 24 -10.71 15.14 14.59
C LEU A 24 -11.38 13.91 13.97
N TYR A 25 -12.35 13.31 14.67
CA TYR A 25 -13.09 12.15 14.18
C TYR A 25 -14.01 12.52 13.01
N LEU A 26 -14.81 13.59 13.13
CA LEU A 26 -15.75 14.04 12.11
C LEU A 26 -15.06 14.56 10.83
N THR A 27 -13.88 15.16 10.98
CA THR A 27 -13.10 15.68 9.84
C THR A 27 -12.23 14.63 9.17
N GLY A 28 -12.09 13.41 9.75
CA GLY A 28 -11.20 12.38 9.26
C GLY A 28 -9.70 12.67 9.48
N LEU A 29 -9.36 13.76 10.19
CA LEU A 29 -7.98 14.15 10.48
C LEU A 29 -7.26 13.21 11.46
N HIS A 30 -8.01 12.35 12.18
CA HIS A 30 -7.42 11.36 13.07
C HIS A 30 -6.50 10.36 12.34
N THR A 31 -6.86 9.94 11.12
CA THR A 31 -6.03 9.02 10.31
C THR A 31 -4.71 9.67 9.91
N GLU A 32 -4.73 10.96 9.58
CA GLU A 32 -3.54 11.74 9.25
C GLU A 32 -2.63 11.94 10.47
N ALA A 33 -3.20 12.24 11.63
CA ALA A 33 -2.44 12.43 12.86
C ALA A 33 -1.72 11.13 13.27
N ILE A 34 -2.40 9.98 13.21
CA ILE A 34 -1.80 8.67 13.50
C ILE A 34 -0.71 8.35 12.46
N ALA A 35 -0.95 8.61 11.17
CA ALA A 35 0.02 8.38 10.12
C ALA A 35 1.29 9.24 10.30
N GLN A 36 1.17 10.47 10.82
CA GLN A 36 2.34 11.32 11.11
C GLN A 36 3.22 10.72 12.23
N VAL A 37 2.61 10.22 13.30
CA VAL A 37 3.36 9.53 14.38
C VAL A 37 4.09 8.30 13.82
N GLN A 38 3.42 7.51 12.98
CA GLN A 38 4.01 6.32 12.37
C GLN A 38 5.15 6.66 11.40
N ARG A 39 5.06 7.81 10.68
CA ARG A 39 6.17 8.29 9.84
C ARG A 39 7.41 8.61 10.65
N ILE A 40 7.26 9.21 11.83
CA ILE A 40 8.39 9.49 12.73
C ILE A 40 9.05 8.18 13.18
N LEU A 41 8.25 7.16 13.46
CA LEU A 41 8.75 5.83 13.80
C LEU A 41 9.49 5.16 12.64
N LEU A 42 8.98 5.28 11.41
CA LEU A 42 9.68 4.80 10.20
C LEU A 42 11.01 5.55 9.99
N ALA A 43 10.98 6.89 10.08
CA ALA A 43 12.19 7.72 9.91
C ALA A 43 13.27 7.41 10.95
N SER A 44 12.89 6.89 12.14
CA SER A 44 13.86 6.42 13.15
C SER A 44 14.51 5.08 12.80
N GLY A 45 14.18 4.47 11.67
CA GLY A 45 14.79 3.22 11.19
C GLY A 45 14.36 1.96 11.95
N ILE A 46 13.31 2.01 12.76
CA ILE A 46 12.85 0.90 13.61
C ILE A 46 12.27 -0.25 12.76
N LYS A 47 11.77 0.02 11.56
CA LYS A 47 11.19 -1.01 10.68
C LYS A 47 11.58 -0.79 9.23
N LYS A 48 12.66 -1.45 8.80
CA LYS A 48 13.04 -1.56 7.39
C LYS A 48 12.32 -2.74 6.76
N ALA A 49 12.04 -2.67 5.44
CA ALA A 49 11.58 -3.84 4.69
C ALA A 49 12.67 -4.92 4.77
N ASP A 50 12.33 -6.08 5.30
CA ASP A 50 13.28 -7.18 5.43
C ASP A 50 13.34 -7.94 4.11
N VAL A 51 14.42 -7.71 3.37
CA VAL A 51 14.71 -8.42 2.12
C VAL A 51 15.33 -9.79 2.39
N SER A 52 15.74 -10.08 3.63
CA SER A 52 16.40 -11.33 4.00
C SER A 52 15.43 -12.50 4.23
N SER A 53 14.13 -12.23 4.39
CA SER A 53 13.09 -13.27 4.52
C SER A 53 12.74 -13.98 3.19
N ILE A 54 13.53 -13.76 2.14
CA ILE A 54 13.30 -14.30 0.79
C ILE A 54 13.62 -15.81 0.71
N ASP A 55 14.45 -16.32 1.62
CA ASP A 55 14.94 -17.71 1.55
C ASP A 55 13.90 -18.73 2.07
N GLU A 56 12.83 -18.30 2.73
CA GLU A 56 11.89 -19.24 3.39
C GLU A 56 10.68 -19.64 2.52
N VAL A 57 10.40 -18.92 1.43
CA VAL A 57 9.29 -19.26 0.51
C VAL A 57 9.69 -20.32 -0.53
N ALA A 58 10.99 -20.62 -0.66
CA ALA A 58 11.50 -21.58 -1.65
C ALA A 58 11.43 -23.04 -1.20
N THR A 59 11.02 -23.37 0.05
CA THR A 59 11.11 -24.75 0.56
C THR A 59 9.80 -25.26 1.16
N THR A 60 8.71 -25.18 0.39
CA THR A 60 7.59 -26.10 0.63
C THR A 60 7.28 -26.82 -0.68
N THR A 61 8.12 -27.80 -0.97
CA THR A 61 7.92 -28.76 -2.05
C THR A 61 6.87 -29.77 -1.59
N GLU A 62 5.60 -29.55 -1.89
CA GLU A 62 4.70 -30.67 -2.06
C GLU A 62 4.80 -31.16 -3.52
N THR A 63 5.44 -32.32 -3.63
CA THR A 63 5.57 -33.10 -4.85
C THR A 63 4.20 -33.53 -5.35
N THR A 64 3.65 -32.79 -6.31
CA THR A 64 2.61 -33.34 -7.19
C THR A 64 3.07 -33.13 -8.62
N THR A 65 3.53 -34.25 -9.20
CA THR A 65 3.90 -34.43 -10.59
C THR A 65 2.72 -34.09 -11.51
N PHE A 66 2.76 -32.90 -12.17
CA PHE A 66 2.17 -32.72 -13.50
C PHE A 66 3.12 -31.88 -14.33
N ALA A 67 3.69 -32.54 -15.34
CA ALA A 67 4.58 -31.94 -16.32
C ALA A 67 3.84 -30.98 -17.25
N THR A 68 4.55 -29.90 -17.63
CA THR A 68 4.46 -29.20 -18.93
C THR A 68 3.21 -28.33 -19.18
N ALA A 69 3.09 -27.27 -18.41
CA ALA A 69 2.61 -25.96 -18.89
C ALA A 69 3.24 -24.94 -17.94
N GLY A 70 3.89 -23.87 -18.46
CA GLY A 70 4.59 -22.90 -17.62
C GLY A 70 3.71 -22.42 -16.47
N THR A 71 4.26 -22.38 -15.26
CA THR A 71 3.54 -21.90 -14.05
C THR A 71 2.88 -20.58 -14.37
N PRO A 72 1.55 -20.43 -14.17
CA PRO A 72 0.87 -19.16 -14.42
C PRO A 72 1.54 -18.04 -13.62
N MET A 73 1.63 -16.86 -14.22
CA MET A 73 2.05 -15.65 -13.51
C MET A 73 1.16 -15.43 -12.30
N ALA A 74 1.72 -15.02 -11.17
CA ALA A 74 0.93 -14.56 -10.03
C ALA A 74 -0.05 -13.47 -10.47
N GLY A 75 -1.31 -13.56 -10.06
CA GLY A 75 -2.38 -12.68 -10.53
C GLY A 75 -2.89 -12.98 -11.94
N ALA A 76 -2.65 -14.18 -12.48
CA ALA A 76 -3.18 -14.58 -13.79
C ALA A 76 -4.71 -14.44 -13.82
N GLY A 77 -5.26 -13.80 -14.86
CA GLY A 77 -6.69 -13.51 -15.00
C GLY A 77 -7.22 -12.36 -14.15
N PHE A 78 -6.41 -11.81 -13.24
CA PHE A 78 -6.83 -10.67 -12.42
C PHE A 78 -6.94 -9.38 -13.25
N LYS A 79 -8.08 -8.71 -13.11
CA LYS A 79 -8.34 -7.42 -13.75
C LYS A 79 -8.42 -6.33 -12.69
N MET A 80 -7.83 -5.20 -13.00
CA MET A 80 -7.82 -3.99 -12.19
C MET A 80 -8.39 -2.83 -13.01
N VAL A 81 -8.92 -1.82 -12.36
CA VAL A 81 -9.33 -0.56 -13.00
C VAL A 81 -8.48 0.57 -12.44
N ASN A 82 -7.89 1.40 -13.33
CA ASN A 82 -7.13 2.58 -12.94
C ASN A 82 -8.04 3.76 -12.58
N LEU A 83 -7.48 4.85 -12.06
CA LEU A 83 -8.25 6.04 -11.65
C LEU A 83 -8.92 6.80 -12.81
N ASP A 84 -8.62 6.46 -14.07
CA ASP A 84 -9.28 6.98 -15.27
C ASP A 84 -10.42 6.08 -15.76
N GLY A 85 -10.74 5.00 -15.02
CA GLY A 85 -11.79 4.04 -15.35
C GLY A 85 -11.39 2.99 -16.39
N LYS A 86 -10.12 2.94 -16.80
CA LYS A 86 -9.62 1.96 -17.75
C LYS A 86 -9.30 0.64 -17.06
N THR A 87 -9.87 -0.46 -17.57
CA THR A 87 -9.54 -1.81 -17.11
C THR A 87 -8.18 -2.25 -17.65
N VAL A 88 -7.34 -2.79 -16.75
CA VAL A 88 -5.99 -3.29 -17.04
C VAL A 88 -5.91 -4.74 -16.54
N SER A 89 -5.44 -5.65 -17.38
CA SER A 89 -5.12 -7.02 -16.95
C SER A 89 -3.78 -7.02 -16.22
N PHE A 90 -3.71 -7.74 -15.09
CA PHE A 90 -2.45 -7.92 -14.36
C PHE A 90 -1.39 -8.61 -15.21
N GLU A 91 -1.80 -9.50 -16.11
CA GLU A 91 -0.93 -10.19 -17.08
C GLU A 91 -0.21 -9.24 -18.05
N SER A 92 -0.74 -8.02 -18.28
CA SER A 92 -0.06 -7.01 -19.11
C SER A 92 1.25 -6.51 -18.50
N LEU A 93 1.51 -6.84 -17.24
CA LEU A 93 2.74 -6.49 -16.51
C LEU A 93 3.83 -7.56 -16.67
N LYS A 94 3.54 -8.69 -17.35
CA LYS A 94 4.52 -9.75 -17.59
C LYS A 94 5.79 -9.22 -18.25
N GLY A 95 6.93 -9.72 -17.79
CA GLY A 95 8.25 -9.25 -18.26
C GLY A 95 8.78 -8.04 -17.50
N LYS A 96 7.99 -7.46 -16.59
CA LYS A 96 8.46 -6.44 -15.65
C LYS A 96 8.51 -7.01 -14.23
N VAL A 97 9.38 -6.47 -13.41
CA VAL A 97 9.29 -6.63 -11.96
C VAL A 97 8.07 -5.86 -11.47
N VAL A 98 7.20 -6.47 -10.65
CA VAL A 98 6.01 -5.79 -10.13
C VAL A 98 6.16 -5.53 -8.63
N PHE A 99 6.06 -4.25 -8.26
CA PHE A 99 5.89 -3.81 -6.88
C PHE A 99 4.38 -3.63 -6.63
N LEU A 100 3.73 -4.64 -6.05
CA LEU A 100 2.31 -4.63 -5.71
C LEU A 100 2.14 -4.29 -4.24
N ASN A 101 1.51 -3.14 -3.93
CA ASN A 101 1.16 -2.73 -2.58
C ASN A 101 -0.36 -2.69 -2.41
N ILE A 102 -0.88 -3.41 -1.43
CA ILE A 102 -2.31 -3.47 -1.09
C ILE A 102 -2.56 -2.52 0.09
N TRP A 103 -3.48 -1.56 -0.10
CA TRP A 103 -3.68 -0.46 0.83
C TRP A 103 -5.12 0.07 0.83
N ALA A 104 -5.45 0.98 1.76
CA ALA A 104 -6.72 1.71 1.76
C ALA A 104 -6.57 3.14 2.31
N THR A 105 -7.47 4.05 1.94
CA THR A 105 -7.47 5.46 2.41
C THR A 105 -7.77 5.61 3.90
N TRP A 106 -8.37 4.62 4.51
CA TRP A 106 -8.70 4.58 5.94
C TRP A 106 -7.64 3.85 6.79
N CYS A 107 -6.56 3.39 6.19
CA CYS A 107 -5.49 2.63 6.84
C CYS A 107 -4.32 3.55 7.22
N PRO A 108 -4.16 3.97 8.48
CA PRO A 108 -3.09 4.89 8.88
C PRO A 108 -1.67 4.40 8.58
N PRO A 109 -1.30 3.12 8.83
CA PRO A 109 0.04 2.63 8.48
C PRO A 109 0.28 2.62 6.96
N CYS A 110 -0.76 2.35 6.14
CA CYS A 110 -0.65 2.46 4.68
C CYS A 110 -0.32 3.90 4.25
N ILE A 111 -1.03 4.89 4.82
CA ILE A 111 -0.80 6.31 4.55
C ILE A 111 0.61 6.74 4.98
N ALA A 112 1.11 6.17 6.09
CA ALA A 112 2.43 6.51 6.61
C ALA A 112 3.58 6.09 5.68
N GLU A 113 3.47 4.94 5.00
CA GLU A 113 4.52 4.45 4.10
C GLU A 113 4.49 5.04 2.68
N MET A 114 3.35 5.61 2.24
CA MET A 114 3.19 6.15 0.89
C MET A 114 4.23 7.17 0.44
N PRO A 115 4.71 8.11 1.29
CA PRO A 115 5.75 9.04 0.86
C PRO A 115 7.05 8.36 0.49
N ASN A 116 7.45 7.31 1.20
CA ASN A 116 8.66 6.57 0.87
C ASN A 116 8.47 5.69 -0.37
N ILE A 117 7.30 5.05 -0.54
CA ILE A 117 6.95 4.36 -1.79
C ILE A 117 6.96 5.32 -2.99
N HIS A 118 6.41 6.53 -2.83
CA HIS A 118 6.42 7.53 -3.90
C HIS A 118 7.84 8.02 -4.23
N SER A 119 8.71 8.14 -3.23
CA SER A 119 10.13 8.44 -3.44
C SER A 119 10.83 7.33 -4.20
N LEU A 120 10.61 6.07 -3.82
CA LEU A 120 11.12 4.89 -4.53
C LEU A 120 10.62 4.88 -5.99
N TYR A 121 9.30 5.01 -6.21
CA TYR A 121 8.69 5.04 -7.53
C TYR A 121 9.35 6.03 -8.49
N LYS A 122 9.66 7.23 -8.03
CA LYS A 122 10.33 8.26 -8.85
C LYS A 122 11.76 7.95 -9.24
N LYS A 123 12.40 6.99 -8.56
CA LYS A 123 13.79 6.58 -8.82
C LYS A 123 13.89 5.34 -9.69
N MET A 124 12.80 4.60 -9.89
CA MET A 124 12.80 3.34 -10.64
C MET A 124 12.46 3.58 -12.12
N ASP A 125 13.03 2.73 -12.99
CA ASP A 125 12.73 2.74 -14.42
C ASP A 125 11.34 2.11 -14.69
N PRO A 126 10.34 2.88 -15.16
CA PRO A 126 8.99 2.37 -15.38
C PRO A 126 8.90 1.34 -16.54
N ASN A 127 9.93 1.24 -17.37
CA ASN A 127 9.98 0.22 -18.42
C ASN A 127 10.31 -1.17 -17.85
N LYS A 128 11.04 -1.22 -16.73
CA LYS A 128 11.52 -2.44 -16.08
C LYS A 128 10.72 -2.83 -14.84
N ILE A 129 10.24 -1.83 -14.10
CA ILE A 129 9.56 -2.03 -12.81
C ILE A 129 8.18 -1.36 -12.86
N ALA A 130 7.15 -2.16 -12.69
CA ALA A 130 5.77 -1.71 -12.64
C ALA A 130 5.32 -1.55 -11.17
N PHE A 131 4.86 -0.36 -10.80
CA PHE A 131 4.21 -0.14 -9.52
C PHE A 131 2.70 -0.33 -9.64
N VAL A 132 2.12 -1.08 -8.71
CA VAL A 132 0.68 -1.33 -8.62
C VAL A 132 0.24 -0.99 -7.20
N MET A 133 -0.28 0.21 -7.01
CA MET A 133 -0.88 0.62 -5.73
C MET A 133 -2.35 0.21 -5.74
N LEU A 134 -2.63 -1.00 -5.26
CA LEU A 134 -3.96 -1.62 -5.31
C LEU A 134 -4.78 -1.24 -4.07
N SER A 135 -5.75 -0.35 -4.24
CA SER A 135 -6.66 0.05 -3.16
C SER A 135 -7.79 -0.95 -2.98
N VAL A 136 -8.03 -1.33 -1.72
CA VAL A 136 -9.16 -2.15 -1.30
C VAL A 136 -10.27 -1.31 -0.64
N ASP A 137 -10.37 -0.02 -0.99
CA ASP A 137 -11.44 0.86 -0.50
C ASP A 137 -12.82 0.44 -1.06
N GLU A 138 -13.73 0.05 -0.18
CA GLU A 138 -15.12 -0.23 -0.55
C GLU A 138 -15.89 1.03 -1.00
N ALA A 139 -15.46 2.21 -0.54
CA ALA A 139 -16.05 3.49 -0.93
C ALA A 139 -15.76 3.92 -2.38
N GLY A 140 -14.97 3.11 -3.10
CA GLY A 140 -14.78 3.20 -4.53
C GLY A 140 -13.82 4.27 -5.03
N MET A 141 -13.70 4.34 -6.35
CA MET A 141 -12.71 5.11 -7.11
C MET A 141 -12.70 6.61 -6.79
N ALA A 142 -13.85 7.23 -6.62
CA ALA A 142 -13.94 8.68 -6.40
C ALA A 142 -13.23 9.12 -5.11
N LYS A 143 -13.38 8.33 -4.04
CA LYS A 143 -12.70 8.60 -2.75
C LYS A 143 -11.20 8.40 -2.87
N VAL A 144 -10.78 7.31 -3.51
CA VAL A 144 -9.35 7.00 -3.74
C VAL A 144 -8.72 8.09 -4.59
N LYS A 145 -9.34 8.48 -5.71
CA LYS A 145 -8.86 9.56 -6.58
C LYS A 145 -8.68 10.86 -5.83
N LYS A 146 -9.71 11.29 -5.08
CA LYS A 146 -9.65 12.52 -4.26
C LYS A 146 -8.49 12.49 -3.25
N PHE A 147 -8.23 11.32 -2.65
CA PHE A 147 -7.12 11.15 -1.71
C PHE A 147 -5.76 11.31 -2.42
N ILE A 148 -5.56 10.63 -3.55
CA ILE A 148 -4.32 10.66 -4.34
C ILE A 148 -4.03 12.08 -4.85
N ASP A 149 -5.03 12.75 -5.43
CA ASP A 149 -4.93 14.12 -5.93
C ASP A 149 -4.54 15.09 -4.80
N LYS A 150 -5.21 14.99 -3.63
CA LYS A 150 -4.90 15.82 -2.44
C LYS A 150 -3.46 15.63 -1.95
N LYS A 151 -2.91 14.42 -2.08
CA LYS A 151 -1.54 14.10 -1.62
C LYS A 151 -0.47 14.36 -2.66
N GLY A 152 -0.83 14.59 -3.92
CA GLY A 152 0.09 14.84 -5.03
C GLY A 152 0.92 13.61 -5.40
N TYR A 153 0.39 12.39 -5.19
CA TYR A 153 1.07 11.18 -5.61
C TYR A 153 0.88 10.90 -7.10
N SER A 154 1.95 10.46 -7.78
CA SER A 154 1.98 10.19 -9.21
C SER A 154 2.18 8.71 -9.58
N PHE A 155 2.31 7.83 -8.59
CA PHE A 155 2.39 6.39 -8.86
C PHE A 155 1.04 5.85 -9.36
N PRO A 156 1.02 4.77 -10.17
CA PRO A 156 -0.21 4.18 -10.69
C PRO A 156 -1.05 3.55 -9.57
N VAL A 157 -2.34 3.91 -9.53
CA VAL A 157 -3.30 3.42 -8.53
C VAL A 157 -4.42 2.66 -9.24
N TYR A 158 -4.81 1.55 -8.62
CA TYR A 158 -5.83 0.64 -9.15
C TYR A 158 -6.80 0.21 -8.05
N LEU A 159 -8.00 -0.21 -8.49
CA LEU A 159 -8.96 -0.96 -7.68
C LEU A 159 -9.19 -2.33 -8.32
N PRO A 160 -9.59 -3.35 -7.56
CA PRO A 160 -10.00 -4.64 -8.13
C PRO A 160 -11.17 -4.48 -9.09
N ALA A 161 -11.11 -5.12 -10.26
CA ALA A 161 -12.18 -5.18 -11.26
C ALA A 161 -12.62 -6.63 -11.56
N SER A 162 -12.05 -7.60 -10.86
CA SER A 162 -12.42 -9.03 -10.85
C SER A 162 -12.18 -9.61 -9.46
N PRO A 163 -12.59 -10.86 -9.18
CA PRO A 163 -12.27 -11.54 -7.92
C PRO A 163 -10.79 -11.47 -7.60
N PHE A 164 -10.48 -11.21 -6.33
CA PHE A 164 -9.11 -11.03 -5.86
C PHE A 164 -8.37 -12.38 -5.88
N PRO A 165 -7.16 -12.47 -6.45
CA PRO A 165 -6.38 -13.70 -6.51
C PRO A 165 -6.02 -14.21 -5.12
N GLN A 166 -6.10 -15.53 -4.92
CA GLN A 166 -5.83 -16.14 -3.61
C GLN A 166 -4.39 -15.91 -3.15
N GLU A 167 -3.43 -15.93 -4.08
CA GLU A 167 -2.01 -15.69 -3.81
C GLU A 167 -1.69 -14.30 -3.26
N PHE A 168 -2.60 -13.33 -3.45
CA PHE A 168 -2.46 -11.98 -2.90
C PHE A 168 -3.22 -11.77 -1.59
N TYR A 169 -3.87 -12.82 -1.05
CA TYR A 169 -4.52 -12.71 0.24
C TYR A 169 -3.50 -12.46 1.36
N SER A 170 -3.85 -11.56 2.24
CA SER A 170 -3.09 -11.20 3.42
C SER A 170 -4.03 -10.97 4.59
N THR A 171 -3.55 -11.21 5.79
CA THR A 171 -4.32 -11.00 7.03
C THR A 171 -4.36 -9.55 7.46
N ALA A 172 -3.51 -8.70 6.85
CA ALA A 172 -3.37 -7.29 7.21
C ALA A 172 -3.03 -6.41 6.00
N ILE A 173 -3.31 -5.12 6.11
CA ILE A 173 -2.81 -4.07 5.23
C ILE A 173 -2.01 -3.04 6.05
N PRO A 174 -0.98 -2.41 5.45
CA PRO A 174 -0.49 -2.62 4.08
C PRO A 174 0.19 -3.98 3.92
N THR A 175 0.12 -4.54 2.72
CA THR A 175 0.93 -5.69 2.33
C THR A 175 1.54 -5.43 0.97
N THR A 176 2.84 -5.64 0.86
CA THR A 176 3.59 -5.49 -0.39
C THR A 176 4.09 -6.84 -0.88
N PHE A 177 3.86 -7.11 -2.16
CA PHE A 177 4.43 -8.26 -2.87
C PHE A 177 5.41 -7.75 -3.93
N ILE A 178 6.55 -8.41 -4.06
CA ILE A 178 7.46 -8.24 -5.18
C ILE A 178 7.35 -9.46 -6.07
N ILE A 179 7.10 -9.22 -7.36
CA ILE A 179 6.90 -10.29 -8.35
C ILE A 179 7.99 -10.13 -9.41
N SER A 180 8.69 -11.21 -9.72
CA SER A 180 9.79 -11.23 -10.70
C SER A 180 9.27 -11.06 -12.14
N THR A 181 10.19 -10.87 -13.09
CA THR A 181 9.90 -10.83 -14.53
C THR A 181 9.23 -12.09 -15.07
N GLU A 182 9.45 -13.24 -14.43
CA GLU A 182 8.81 -14.53 -14.73
C GLU A 182 7.40 -14.65 -14.13
N GLY A 183 6.98 -13.67 -13.31
CA GLY A 183 5.67 -13.68 -12.67
C GLY A 183 5.60 -14.46 -11.36
N LYS A 184 6.74 -14.74 -10.71
CA LYS A 184 6.80 -15.40 -9.40
C LYS A 184 6.83 -14.39 -8.28
N ILE A 185 6.08 -14.61 -7.19
CA ILE A 185 6.23 -13.84 -5.96
C ILE A 185 7.58 -14.20 -5.34
N VAL A 186 8.46 -13.21 -5.23
CA VAL A 186 9.83 -13.37 -4.70
C VAL A 186 10.01 -12.70 -3.34
N ALA A 187 9.08 -11.82 -2.94
CA ALA A 187 9.05 -11.27 -1.59
C ALA A 187 7.62 -10.90 -1.19
N LYS A 188 7.31 -11.01 0.10
CA LYS A 188 6.08 -10.54 0.74
C LYS A 188 6.44 -9.80 2.02
N GLN A 189 5.94 -8.57 2.18
CA GLN A 189 6.10 -7.78 3.39
C GLN A 189 4.71 -7.43 3.93
N GLU A 190 4.36 -7.93 5.09
CA GLU A 190 3.13 -7.54 5.81
C GLU A 190 3.41 -6.40 6.80
N GLY A 191 2.47 -5.46 6.85
CA GLY A 191 2.60 -4.25 7.65
C GLY A 191 3.55 -3.22 7.04
N MET A 192 3.53 -2.05 7.67
CA MET A 192 4.27 -0.85 7.24
C MET A 192 5.78 -1.08 7.21
N ALA A 193 6.46 -0.63 6.15
CA ALA A 193 7.90 -0.70 6.01
C ALA A 193 8.48 0.52 5.26
N GLU A 194 9.83 0.67 5.34
CA GLU A 194 10.59 1.65 4.57
C GLU A 194 11.11 0.99 3.28
N TYR A 195 10.67 1.49 2.14
CA TYR A 195 11.01 0.92 0.83
C TYR A 195 12.06 1.73 0.05
N ASP A 196 12.23 3.03 0.33
CA ASP A 196 13.22 3.86 -0.38
C ASP A 196 14.63 3.72 0.20
N THR A 197 15.10 2.49 0.36
CA THR A 197 16.47 2.17 0.81
C THR A 197 17.36 1.74 -0.35
N LYS A 198 18.68 1.75 -0.15
CA LYS A 198 19.62 1.28 -1.16
C LYS A 198 19.43 -0.21 -1.43
N GLU A 199 19.16 -0.98 -0.39
CA GLU A 199 18.97 -2.43 -0.42
C GLU A 199 17.74 -2.79 -1.25
N VAL A 200 16.59 -2.17 -1.00
CA VAL A 200 15.36 -2.40 -1.77
C VAL A 200 15.53 -2.01 -3.23
N ARG A 201 16.16 -0.86 -3.51
CA ARG A 201 16.45 -0.46 -4.90
C ARG A 201 17.32 -1.47 -5.61
N ALA A 202 18.45 -1.86 -5.00
CA ALA A 202 19.38 -2.85 -5.58
C ALA A 202 18.69 -4.20 -5.81
N PHE A 203 17.81 -4.62 -4.89
CA PHE A 203 17.02 -5.85 -5.03
C PHE A 203 16.08 -5.77 -6.23
N LEU A 204 15.27 -4.72 -6.35
CA LEU A 204 14.34 -4.54 -7.47
C LEU A 204 15.07 -4.47 -8.81
N GLU A 205 16.18 -3.73 -8.89
CA GLU A 205 17.02 -3.62 -10.10
C GLU A 205 17.69 -4.96 -10.45
N GLY A 206 18.09 -5.73 -9.44
CA GLY A 206 18.65 -7.07 -9.62
C GLY A 206 17.71 -8.05 -10.30
N LEU A 207 16.40 -7.94 -10.03
CA LEU A 207 15.35 -8.77 -10.62
C LEU A 207 15.04 -8.41 -12.10
N THR A 208 15.57 -7.30 -12.63
CA THR A 208 15.32 -6.85 -14.01
C THR A 208 16.35 -7.35 -15.03
N LYS A 209 17.28 -8.22 -14.61
CA LYS A 209 18.40 -8.73 -15.43
C LYS A 209 18.03 -10.00 -16.17
#